data_d0918da997238686c4eb9c0ef64b3f91
#
_entry.id   d0918da997238686c4eb9c0ef64b3f91
#
_cell.length_a   1.000
_cell.length_b   1.000
_cell.length_c   1.000
_cell.angle_alpha   90.00
_cell.angle_beta   90.00
_cell.angle_gamma   90.00
#
_symmetry.space_group_name_H-M   'P 1'
#
loop_
_entity.id
_entity.type
_entity.pdbx_description
1 polymer ?
#
loop_
_entity_poly.entity_id
_entity_poly.type
_entity_poly.pdbx_seq_one_letter_code
_entity_poly.pdbx_strand_id
1 'polypeptide(L)'
;MLEGLNAQQREAVLHPDGPELVIAGAGTGKTRVLTTRIAWLIEEQGVRPDEILAFTFTNKAAREMQERVHRLVPHAEGRSWIGTFHATGVRLLRREGSRLGFDRWFTIFDADDSRTLIKRILKDLKCDPKQYSPRGVASTISMHKNGSISPEKAMSEAITPYEEKIAEAYGRYVTELKAMGAMDFDDLIGKSVELLEEHRDVQERYSSQFRHVLVDEFQDTNPLQLLMVRALSAVHGLSLIHISEPT
;
A
#
# COMPACT_ATOMS: atom_id res chain seq x y z
N MET A 1 -8.25 -11.16 -27.42
CA MET A 1 -7.81 -11.00 -26.02
C MET A 1 -7.40 -12.32 -25.36
N LEU A 2 -8.21 -13.38 -25.43
CA LEU A 2 -7.95 -14.69 -24.79
C LEU A 2 -7.04 -15.64 -25.58
N GLU A 3 -6.63 -15.27 -26.77
CA GLU A 3 -5.74 -16.07 -27.60
C GLU A 3 -4.35 -16.19 -26.97
N GLY A 4 -3.79 -17.40 -27.00
CA GLY A 4 -2.48 -17.72 -26.41
C GLY A 4 -2.47 -17.88 -24.89
N LEU A 5 -3.62 -17.88 -24.21
CA LEU A 5 -3.75 -18.35 -22.83
C LEU A 5 -3.96 -19.88 -22.83
N ASN A 6 -3.31 -20.58 -21.88
CA ASN A 6 -3.64 -21.98 -21.63
C ASN A 6 -5.00 -22.10 -20.90
N ALA A 7 -5.50 -23.33 -20.72
CA ALA A 7 -6.81 -23.58 -20.14
C ALA A 7 -6.96 -22.97 -18.73
N GLN A 8 -5.97 -23.16 -17.85
CA GLN A 8 -5.99 -22.64 -16.47
C GLN A 8 -5.91 -21.10 -16.42
N GLN A 9 -5.04 -20.49 -17.26
CA GLN A 9 -4.96 -19.04 -17.37
C GLN A 9 -6.28 -18.45 -17.87
N ARG A 10 -6.94 -19.13 -18.83
CA ARG A 10 -8.23 -18.69 -19.36
C ARG A 10 -9.33 -18.81 -18.31
N GLU A 11 -9.34 -19.88 -17.52
CA GLU A 11 -10.25 -20.07 -16.40
C GLU A 11 -10.12 -18.92 -15.40
N ALA A 12 -8.90 -18.59 -14.98
CA ALA A 12 -8.64 -17.47 -14.07
C ALA A 12 -9.05 -16.10 -14.64
N VAL A 13 -8.88 -15.88 -15.96
CA VAL A 13 -9.34 -14.63 -16.58
C VAL A 13 -10.87 -14.55 -16.65
N LEU A 14 -11.57 -15.66 -16.83
CA LEU A 14 -13.01 -15.73 -17.00
C LEU A 14 -13.77 -16.02 -15.70
N HIS A 15 -13.09 -16.18 -14.58
CA HIS A 15 -13.71 -16.46 -13.29
C HIS A 15 -14.84 -15.46 -13.01
N PRO A 16 -16.03 -15.90 -12.55
CA PRO A 16 -17.14 -15.02 -12.22
C PRO A 16 -16.79 -14.08 -11.06
N ASP A 17 -17.67 -13.14 -10.75
CA ASP A 17 -17.49 -12.24 -9.60
C ASP A 17 -17.36 -13.02 -8.30
N GLY A 18 -16.44 -12.56 -7.45
CA GLY A 18 -16.13 -13.16 -6.16
C GLY A 18 -14.62 -13.27 -5.91
N PRO A 19 -14.22 -13.73 -4.73
CA PRO A 19 -12.81 -13.90 -4.38
C PRO A 19 -12.22 -15.09 -5.14
N GLU A 20 -11.13 -14.84 -5.84
CA GLU A 20 -10.35 -15.84 -6.55
C GLU A 20 -8.91 -15.85 -6.08
N LEU A 21 -8.36 -17.03 -5.81
CA LEU A 21 -6.97 -17.23 -5.48
C LEU A 21 -6.27 -18.01 -6.58
N VAL A 22 -5.32 -17.39 -7.26
CA VAL A 22 -4.51 -18.02 -8.31
C VAL A 22 -3.13 -18.35 -7.74
N ILE A 23 -2.84 -19.64 -7.59
CA ILE A 23 -1.52 -20.13 -7.16
C ILE A 23 -0.75 -20.57 -8.41
N ALA A 24 0.44 -19.98 -8.61
CA ALA A 24 1.20 -20.25 -9.83
C ALA A 24 2.70 -19.98 -9.63
N GLY A 25 3.55 -20.88 -10.09
CA GLY A 25 5.01 -20.79 -10.01
C GLY A 25 5.61 -19.63 -10.82
N ALA A 26 6.90 -19.38 -10.62
CA ALA A 26 7.63 -18.36 -11.37
C ALA A 26 7.60 -18.66 -12.89
N GLY A 27 7.45 -17.63 -13.72
CA GLY A 27 7.45 -17.77 -15.19
C GLY A 27 6.18 -18.33 -15.82
N THR A 28 5.14 -18.65 -15.04
CA THR A 28 3.87 -19.21 -15.53
C THR A 28 2.92 -18.20 -16.20
N GLY A 29 3.35 -16.94 -16.30
CA GLY A 29 2.55 -15.92 -16.96
C GLY A 29 1.53 -15.21 -16.06
N LYS A 30 1.75 -15.18 -14.74
CA LYS A 30 0.92 -14.53 -13.73
C LYS A 30 0.48 -13.11 -14.10
N THR A 31 1.45 -12.23 -14.36
CA THR A 31 1.17 -10.84 -14.77
C THR A 31 0.34 -10.76 -16.05
N ARG A 32 0.46 -11.79 -16.94
CA ARG A 32 -0.37 -11.87 -18.14
C ARG A 32 -1.83 -12.18 -17.79
N VAL A 33 -2.07 -13.08 -16.84
CA VAL A 33 -3.42 -13.38 -16.34
C VAL A 33 -4.05 -12.12 -15.77
N LEU A 34 -3.35 -11.40 -14.85
CA LEU A 34 -3.85 -10.15 -14.25
C LEU A 34 -4.17 -9.09 -15.30
N THR A 35 -3.24 -8.81 -16.21
CA THR A 35 -3.46 -7.78 -17.24
C THR A 35 -4.57 -8.16 -18.21
N THR A 36 -4.70 -9.45 -18.56
CA THR A 36 -5.79 -9.92 -19.43
C THR A 36 -7.12 -9.88 -18.67
N ARG A 37 -7.16 -10.21 -17.38
CA ARG A 37 -8.36 -10.08 -16.52
C ARG A 37 -8.85 -8.64 -16.49
N ILE A 38 -7.96 -7.68 -16.22
CA ILE A 38 -8.31 -6.25 -16.22
C ILE A 38 -8.89 -5.84 -17.57
N ALA A 39 -8.23 -6.22 -18.66
CA ALA A 39 -8.67 -5.88 -20.00
C ALA A 39 -10.03 -6.54 -20.32
N TRP A 40 -10.25 -7.78 -19.93
CA TRP A 40 -11.51 -8.50 -20.13
C TRP A 40 -12.66 -7.88 -19.34
N LEU A 41 -12.41 -7.48 -18.08
CA LEU A 41 -13.41 -6.78 -17.27
C LEU A 41 -13.86 -5.47 -17.93
N ILE A 42 -12.95 -4.74 -18.54
CA ILE A 42 -13.28 -3.47 -19.20
C ILE A 42 -14.02 -3.70 -20.51
N GLU A 43 -13.49 -4.55 -21.41
CA GLU A 43 -14.00 -4.71 -22.78
C GLU A 43 -15.25 -5.59 -22.86
N GLU A 44 -15.27 -6.69 -22.10
CA GLU A 44 -16.34 -7.69 -22.24
C GLU A 44 -17.40 -7.57 -21.14
N GLN A 45 -17.01 -7.11 -19.94
CA GLN A 45 -17.95 -6.95 -18.83
C GLN A 45 -18.42 -5.50 -18.64
N GLY A 46 -17.89 -4.56 -19.44
CA GLY A 46 -18.28 -3.14 -19.36
C GLY A 46 -17.92 -2.45 -18.05
N VAL A 47 -16.96 -3.01 -17.28
CA VAL A 47 -16.48 -2.40 -16.04
C VAL A 47 -15.71 -1.13 -16.37
N ARG A 48 -16.02 -0.03 -15.71
CA ARG A 48 -15.28 1.21 -15.93
C ARG A 48 -13.85 1.08 -15.40
N PRO A 49 -12.84 1.62 -16.10
CA PRO A 49 -11.44 1.54 -15.64
C PRO A 49 -11.22 2.08 -14.23
N ASP A 50 -11.98 3.09 -13.79
CA ASP A 50 -11.88 3.69 -12.46
C ASP A 50 -12.54 2.86 -11.35
N GLU A 51 -13.25 1.78 -11.70
CA GLU A 51 -13.80 0.78 -10.79
C GLU A 51 -12.83 -0.39 -10.52
N ILE A 52 -11.65 -0.36 -11.16
CA ILE A 52 -10.61 -1.40 -11.01
C ILE A 52 -9.42 -0.83 -10.23
N LEU A 53 -9.08 -1.51 -9.13
CA LEU A 53 -7.89 -1.26 -8.33
C LEU A 53 -6.95 -2.47 -8.44
N ALA A 54 -5.71 -2.25 -8.86
CA ALA A 54 -4.71 -3.31 -8.96
C ALA A 54 -3.43 -2.91 -8.23
N PHE A 55 -3.01 -3.73 -7.28
CA PHE A 55 -1.80 -3.55 -6.50
C PHE A 55 -0.63 -4.36 -7.05
N THR A 56 0.55 -3.73 -7.09
CA THR A 56 1.84 -4.37 -7.33
C THR A 56 2.84 -3.92 -6.26
N PHE A 57 3.97 -4.64 -6.14
CA PHE A 57 4.99 -4.30 -5.13
C PHE A 57 6.02 -3.29 -5.62
N THR A 58 6.26 -3.21 -6.92
CA THR A 58 7.29 -2.32 -7.47
C THR A 58 6.73 -1.35 -8.51
N ASN A 59 7.31 -0.16 -8.57
CA ASN A 59 6.95 0.82 -9.60
C ASN A 59 7.21 0.29 -11.02
N LYS A 60 8.21 -0.58 -11.19
CA LYS A 60 8.48 -1.22 -12.48
C LYS A 60 7.33 -2.15 -12.87
N ALA A 61 6.91 -3.05 -11.97
CA ALA A 61 5.78 -3.96 -12.23
C ALA A 61 4.48 -3.18 -12.50
N ALA A 62 4.23 -2.08 -11.75
CA ALA A 62 3.07 -1.23 -11.98
C ALA A 62 3.08 -0.61 -13.39
N ARG A 63 4.20 -0.07 -13.84
CA ARG A 63 4.35 0.49 -15.19
C ARG A 63 4.15 -0.57 -16.26
N GLU A 64 4.80 -1.72 -16.13
CA GLU A 64 4.64 -2.83 -17.07
C GLU A 64 3.19 -3.31 -17.15
N MET A 65 2.48 -3.37 -16.00
CA MET A 65 1.06 -3.72 -15.95
C MET A 65 0.21 -2.67 -16.67
N GLN A 66 0.42 -1.39 -16.37
CA GLN A 66 -0.26 -0.26 -17.05
C GLN A 66 -0.05 -0.28 -18.57
N GLU A 67 1.19 -0.45 -19.04
CA GLU A 67 1.51 -0.52 -20.46
C GLU A 67 0.86 -1.71 -21.17
N ARG A 68 0.78 -2.86 -20.48
CA ARG A 68 0.12 -4.05 -21.04
C ARG A 68 -1.39 -3.86 -21.13
N VAL A 69 -2.01 -3.32 -20.07
CA VAL A 69 -3.44 -3.00 -20.07
C VAL A 69 -3.75 -1.96 -21.13
N HIS A 70 -2.96 -0.89 -21.23
CA HIS A 70 -3.13 0.16 -22.26
C HIS A 70 -3.05 -0.40 -23.68
N ARG A 71 -2.13 -1.33 -23.97
CA ARG A 71 -2.05 -1.99 -25.28
C ARG A 71 -3.29 -2.82 -25.61
N LEU A 72 -3.92 -3.42 -24.61
CA LEU A 72 -5.14 -4.22 -24.78
C LEU A 72 -6.39 -3.33 -24.82
N VAL A 73 -6.41 -2.25 -24.06
CA VAL A 73 -7.54 -1.33 -23.84
C VAL A 73 -7.06 0.12 -23.86
N PRO A 74 -6.79 0.72 -25.04
CA PRO A 74 -6.20 2.07 -25.11
C PRO A 74 -7.02 3.16 -24.43
N HIS A 75 -8.34 3.07 -24.43
CA HIS A 75 -9.22 4.07 -23.82
C HIS A 75 -9.23 4.02 -22.28
N ALA A 76 -8.59 3.03 -21.65
CA ALA A 76 -8.45 2.92 -20.20
C ALA A 76 -7.22 3.67 -19.65
N GLU A 77 -6.38 4.25 -20.52
CA GLU A 77 -5.14 4.93 -20.10
C GLU A 77 -5.40 6.03 -19.06
N GLY A 78 -4.61 5.97 -17.97
CA GLY A 78 -4.66 6.97 -16.90
C GLY A 78 -5.93 6.94 -16.03
N ARG A 79 -6.91 6.09 -16.33
CA ARG A 79 -8.20 6.04 -15.62
C ARG A 79 -8.23 4.99 -14.52
N SER A 80 -7.59 3.84 -14.70
CA SER A 80 -7.53 2.76 -13.70
C SER A 80 -6.58 3.09 -12.54
N TRP A 81 -6.81 2.42 -11.42
CA TRP A 81 -5.95 2.53 -10.25
C TRP A 81 -4.97 1.34 -10.22
N ILE A 82 -4.03 1.34 -11.14
CA ILE A 82 -2.95 0.35 -11.19
C ILE A 82 -1.69 0.98 -10.60
N GLY A 83 -1.16 0.45 -9.52
CA GLY A 83 -0.01 1.04 -8.85
C GLY A 83 0.51 0.23 -7.68
N THR A 84 1.55 0.75 -7.01
CA THR A 84 2.01 0.19 -5.75
C THR A 84 1.08 0.62 -4.60
N PHE A 85 1.15 -0.08 -3.47
CA PHE A 85 0.45 0.32 -2.24
C PHE A 85 0.75 1.78 -1.87
N HIS A 86 2.02 2.18 -1.92
CA HIS A 86 2.44 3.56 -1.64
C HIS A 86 1.84 4.57 -2.63
N ALA A 87 1.87 4.27 -3.93
CA ALA A 87 1.29 5.17 -4.94
C ALA A 87 -0.23 5.34 -4.75
N THR A 88 -0.92 4.26 -4.42
CA THR A 88 -2.35 4.30 -4.09
C THR A 88 -2.59 5.09 -2.80
N GLY A 89 -1.77 4.89 -1.77
CA GLY A 89 -1.82 5.67 -0.53
C GLY A 89 -1.62 7.16 -0.78
N VAL A 90 -0.60 7.55 -1.54
CA VAL A 90 -0.40 8.96 -1.94
C VAL A 90 -1.64 9.52 -2.65
N ARG A 91 -2.20 8.77 -3.62
CA ARG A 91 -3.38 9.23 -4.37
C ARG A 91 -4.60 9.41 -3.48
N LEU A 92 -4.79 8.50 -2.50
CA LEU A 92 -5.86 8.58 -1.51
C LEU A 92 -5.65 9.78 -0.56
N LEU A 93 -4.46 9.90 0.04
CA LEU A 93 -4.13 10.96 0.99
C LEU A 93 -4.10 12.36 0.33
N ARG A 94 -3.71 12.49 -0.92
CA ARG A 94 -3.80 13.74 -1.69
C ARG A 94 -5.26 14.22 -1.87
N ARG A 95 -6.22 13.31 -1.87
CA ARG A 95 -7.65 13.62 -2.04
C ARG A 95 -8.35 13.84 -0.72
N GLU A 96 -8.04 13.03 0.29
CA GLU A 96 -8.81 12.92 1.53
C GLU A 96 -8.01 13.25 2.80
N GLY A 97 -6.69 13.43 2.70
CA GLY A 97 -5.80 13.61 3.86
C GLY A 97 -6.14 14.82 4.73
N SER A 98 -6.91 15.78 4.22
CA SER A 98 -7.44 16.89 5.02
C SER A 98 -8.30 16.44 6.20
N ARG A 99 -8.90 15.25 6.11
CA ARG A 99 -9.65 14.61 7.19
C ARG A 99 -8.75 14.25 8.39
N LEU A 100 -7.47 13.95 8.13
CA LEU A 100 -6.44 13.69 9.14
C LEU A 100 -5.61 14.93 9.48
N GLY A 101 -5.99 16.11 8.93
CA GLY A 101 -5.28 17.37 9.15
C GLY A 101 -4.04 17.57 8.28
N PHE A 102 -3.89 16.82 7.19
CA PHE A 102 -2.79 17.01 6.23
C PHE A 102 -3.23 17.83 5.03
N ASP A 103 -2.36 18.73 4.59
CA ASP A 103 -2.55 19.43 3.31
C ASP A 103 -2.37 18.45 2.13
N ARG A 104 -3.09 18.68 1.05
CA ARG A 104 -2.95 17.89 -0.20
C ARG A 104 -1.54 17.93 -0.79
N TRP A 105 -0.73 18.90 -0.43
CA TRP A 105 0.65 19.09 -0.89
C TRP A 105 1.69 18.63 0.12
N PHE A 106 1.32 17.77 1.06
CA PHE A 106 2.27 17.25 2.05
C PHE A 106 3.56 16.74 1.38
N THR A 107 4.68 16.94 2.08
CA THR A 107 6.00 16.47 1.64
C THR A 107 6.15 14.98 1.96
N ILE A 108 6.79 14.25 1.07
CA ILE A 108 7.14 12.84 1.32
C ILE A 108 8.63 12.78 1.65
N PHE A 109 8.94 12.37 2.87
CA PHE A 109 10.31 12.16 3.33
C PHE A 109 10.81 10.81 2.82
N ASP A 110 12.00 10.84 2.21
CA ASP A 110 12.70 9.61 1.88
C ASP A 110 13.47 9.05 3.11
N ALA A 111 14.23 7.96 2.89
CA ALA A 111 14.99 7.32 3.96
C ALA A 111 16.13 8.22 4.50
N ASP A 112 16.68 9.12 3.69
CA ASP A 112 17.74 10.03 4.10
C ASP A 112 17.18 11.21 4.87
N ASP A 113 16.05 11.77 4.46
CA ASP A 113 15.31 12.81 5.18
C ASP A 113 14.89 12.30 6.56
N SER A 114 14.30 11.12 6.62
CA SER A 114 13.86 10.47 7.86
C SER A 114 15.03 10.23 8.82
N ARG A 115 16.16 9.71 8.31
CA ARG A 115 17.36 9.51 9.13
C ARG A 115 17.97 10.82 9.63
N THR A 116 17.94 11.86 8.82
CA THR A 116 18.44 13.20 9.21
C THR A 116 17.60 13.78 10.34
N LEU A 117 16.28 13.67 10.25
CA LEU A 117 15.37 14.10 11.30
C LEU A 117 15.61 13.31 12.60
N ILE A 118 15.66 11.98 12.50
CA ILE A 118 15.93 11.10 13.66
C ILE A 118 17.28 11.42 14.31
N LYS A 119 18.33 11.66 13.52
CA LYS A 119 19.66 12.05 14.03
C LYS A 119 19.60 13.34 14.85
N ARG A 120 18.83 14.33 14.40
CA ARG A 120 18.60 15.58 15.14
C ARG A 120 17.88 15.32 16.46
N ILE A 121 16.78 14.55 16.43
CA ILE A 121 15.99 14.18 17.60
C ILE A 121 16.87 13.46 18.64
N LEU A 122 17.66 12.47 18.23
CA LEU A 122 18.55 11.74 19.13
C LEU A 122 19.62 12.63 19.79
N LYS A 123 20.13 13.61 19.03
CA LYS A 123 21.05 14.63 19.59
C LYS A 123 20.36 15.48 20.65
N ASP A 124 19.14 15.94 20.38
CA ASP A 124 18.37 16.78 21.32
C ASP A 124 17.95 16.00 22.58
N LEU A 125 17.73 14.70 22.45
CA LEU A 125 17.50 13.76 23.55
C LEU A 125 18.79 13.36 24.30
N LYS A 126 19.95 13.87 23.89
CA LYS A 126 21.28 13.55 24.44
C LYS A 126 21.59 12.05 24.44
N CYS A 127 21.10 11.33 23.42
CA CYS A 127 21.38 9.90 23.26
C CYS A 127 22.83 9.66 22.86
N ASP A 128 23.45 8.61 23.42
CA ASP A 128 24.80 8.18 23.00
C ASP A 128 24.73 7.60 21.57
N PRO A 129 25.46 8.17 20.59
CA PRO A 129 25.46 7.69 19.22
C PRO A 129 25.95 6.24 19.04
N LYS A 130 26.73 5.72 20.00
CA LYS A 130 27.20 4.32 19.98
C LYS A 130 26.06 3.35 20.30
N GLN A 131 25.15 3.77 21.17
CA GLN A 131 24.01 2.96 21.59
C GLN A 131 22.79 3.17 20.69
N TYR A 132 22.53 4.42 20.28
CA TYR A 132 21.36 4.80 19.49
C TYR A 132 21.78 5.26 18.09
N SER A 133 22.04 4.31 17.19
CA SER A 133 22.35 4.68 15.81
C SER A 133 21.10 5.19 15.10
N PRO A 134 21.15 6.31 14.34
CA PRO A 134 19.99 6.82 13.62
C PRO A 134 19.35 5.80 12.67
N ARG A 135 20.16 4.94 12.06
CA ARG A 135 19.68 3.83 11.19
C ARG A 135 18.92 2.78 11.99
N GLY A 136 19.45 2.37 13.14
CA GLY A 136 18.80 1.38 14.01
C GLY A 136 17.47 1.91 14.55
N VAL A 137 17.45 3.14 15.05
CA VAL A 137 16.22 3.80 15.54
C VAL A 137 15.20 3.96 14.41
N ALA A 138 15.60 4.38 13.21
CA ALA A 138 14.73 4.46 12.04
C ALA A 138 14.10 3.10 11.70
N SER A 139 14.90 2.02 11.73
CA SER A 139 14.41 0.66 11.48
C SER A 139 13.38 0.22 12.53
N THR A 140 13.61 0.53 13.81
CA THR A 140 12.66 0.20 14.89
C THR A 140 11.35 1.00 14.74
N ILE A 141 11.44 2.30 14.42
CA ILE A 141 10.26 3.13 14.16
C ILE A 141 9.46 2.59 12.98
N SER A 142 10.12 2.23 11.88
CA SER A 142 9.49 1.62 10.71
C SER A 142 8.80 0.31 11.07
N MET A 143 9.44 -0.55 11.87
CA MET A 143 8.84 -1.80 12.35
C MET A 143 7.58 -1.53 13.20
N HIS A 144 7.62 -0.55 14.10
CA HIS A 144 6.44 -0.17 14.89
C HIS A 144 5.31 0.35 14.00
N LYS A 145 5.60 1.26 13.05
CA LYS A 145 4.59 1.76 12.11
C LYS A 145 3.94 0.63 11.30
N ASN A 146 4.75 -0.26 10.73
CA ASN A 146 4.27 -1.41 9.95
C ASN A 146 3.49 -2.43 10.78
N GLY A 147 3.74 -2.50 12.11
CA GLY A 147 2.98 -3.29 13.07
C GLY A 147 1.77 -2.58 13.66
N SER A 148 1.41 -1.38 13.18
CA SER A 148 0.34 -0.53 13.76
C SER A 148 0.54 -0.24 15.26
N ILE A 149 1.81 -0.06 15.67
CA ILE A 149 2.17 0.29 17.05
C ILE A 149 2.37 1.80 17.11
N SER A 150 1.49 2.50 17.84
CA SER A 150 1.65 3.95 18.05
C SER A 150 2.83 4.27 19.00
N PRO A 151 3.33 5.52 19.00
CA PRO A 151 4.35 5.94 19.96
C PRO A 151 3.95 5.69 21.42
N GLU A 152 2.68 5.94 21.78
CA GLU A 152 2.14 5.74 23.12
C GLU A 152 2.13 4.25 23.48
N LYS A 153 1.74 3.39 22.55
CA LYS A 153 1.78 1.94 22.73
C LYS A 153 3.22 1.44 22.86
N ALA A 154 4.12 1.90 21.99
CA ALA A 154 5.55 1.57 22.09
C ALA A 154 6.14 1.97 23.46
N MET A 155 5.74 3.15 24.00
CA MET A 155 6.15 3.59 25.32
C MET A 155 5.58 2.71 26.43
N SER A 156 4.31 2.31 26.33
CA SER A 156 3.66 1.47 27.35
C SER A 156 4.16 0.03 27.37
N GLU A 157 4.67 -0.46 26.25
CA GLU A 157 5.22 -1.82 26.10
C GLU A 157 6.75 -1.89 26.34
N ALA A 158 7.42 -0.74 26.49
CA ALA A 158 8.85 -0.66 26.73
C ALA A 158 9.21 -1.27 28.09
N ILE A 159 10.16 -2.20 28.11
CA ILE A 159 10.63 -2.91 29.33
C ILE A 159 11.99 -2.38 29.77
N THR A 160 12.78 -1.88 28.82
CA THR A 160 14.14 -1.42 29.06
C THR A 160 14.29 0.08 28.86
N PRO A 161 15.23 0.75 29.54
CA PRO A 161 15.53 2.17 29.29
C PRO A 161 15.90 2.47 27.82
N TYR A 162 16.43 1.47 27.11
CA TYR A 162 16.73 1.57 25.68
C TYR A 162 15.44 1.68 24.85
N GLU A 163 14.47 0.83 25.11
CA GLU A 163 13.16 0.85 24.43
C GLU A 163 12.36 2.10 24.75
N GLU A 164 12.35 2.53 26.02
CA GLU A 164 11.72 3.80 26.44
C GLU A 164 12.29 4.97 25.66
N LYS A 165 13.62 5.01 25.49
CA LYS A 165 14.28 6.09 24.76
C LYS A 165 13.95 6.05 23.27
N ILE A 166 13.82 4.90 22.65
CA ILE A 166 13.37 4.75 21.25
C ILE A 166 11.91 5.19 21.12
N ALA A 167 11.04 4.81 22.03
CA ALA A 167 9.64 5.23 22.02
C ALA A 167 9.49 6.75 22.20
N GLU A 168 10.31 7.38 23.06
CA GLU A 168 10.38 8.85 23.17
C GLU A 168 10.81 9.49 21.84
N ALA A 169 11.86 8.95 21.21
CA ALA A 169 12.32 9.43 19.91
C ALA A 169 11.26 9.25 18.82
N TYR A 170 10.52 8.14 18.85
CA TYR A 170 9.41 7.88 17.94
C TYR A 170 8.29 8.91 18.08
N GLY A 171 7.85 9.20 19.30
CA GLY A 171 6.83 10.21 19.56
C GLY A 171 7.23 11.60 19.04
N ARG A 172 8.48 12.01 19.28
CA ARG A 172 9.03 13.27 18.71
C ARG A 172 9.07 13.23 17.19
N TYR A 173 9.49 12.12 16.61
CA TYR A 173 9.58 11.97 15.15
C TYR A 173 8.21 12.17 14.48
N VAL A 174 7.17 11.51 14.98
CA VAL A 174 5.80 11.66 14.46
C VAL A 174 5.31 13.12 14.63
N THR A 175 5.55 13.73 15.77
CA THR A 175 5.16 15.11 16.04
C THR A 175 5.84 16.10 15.10
N GLU A 176 7.15 15.93 14.88
CA GLU A 176 7.92 16.84 14.02
C GLU A 176 7.58 16.65 12.55
N LEU A 177 7.37 15.41 12.07
CA LEU A 177 6.86 15.15 10.71
C LEU A 177 5.54 15.87 10.47
N LYS A 178 4.59 15.72 11.41
CA LYS A 178 3.28 16.38 11.32
C LYS A 178 3.41 17.91 11.31
N ALA A 179 4.28 18.47 12.15
CA ALA A 179 4.53 19.92 12.19
C ALA A 179 5.14 20.45 10.88
N MET A 180 5.91 19.62 10.17
CA MET A 180 6.47 19.97 8.85
C MET A 180 5.49 19.73 7.70
N GLY A 181 4.27 19.24 7.96
CA GLY A 181 3.35 18.83 6.91
C GLY A 181 3.91 17.69 6.06
N ALA A 182 4.68 16.78 6.66
CA ALA A 182 5.37 15.71 5.98
C ALA A 182 4.88 14.33 6.44
N MET A 183 5.04 13.34 5.56
CA MET A 183 4.85 11.92 5.82
C MET A 183 6.06 11.15 5.32
N ASP A 184 6.48 10.10 6.01
CA ASP A 184 7.45 9.16 5.47
C ASP A 184 6.77 8.04 4.67
N PHE A 185 7.56 7.10 4.13
CA PHE A 185 7.01 6.00 3.32
C PHE A 185 6.06 5.10 4.11
N ASP A 186 6.34 4.83 5.39
CA ASP A 186 5.47 4.00 6.22
C ASP A 186 4.13 4.70 6.49
N ASP A 187 4.15 6.02 6.66
CA ASP A 187 2.95 6.84 6.84
C ASP A 187 2.02 6.79 5.62
N LEU A 188 2.54 6.64 4.40
CA LEU A 188 1.70 6.60 3.20
C LEU A 188 0.69 5.45 3.23
N ILE A 189 1.06 4.31 3.81
CA ILE A 189 0.15 3.18 3.97
C ILE A 189 -0.58 3.30 5.31
N GLY A 190 0.13 3.55 6.41
CA GLY A 190 -0.46 3.64 7.75
C GLY A 190 -1.55 4.71 7.85
N LYS A 191 -1.29 5.92 7.34
CA LYS A 191 -2.29 7.01 7.32
C LYS A 191 -3.44 6.76 6.33
N SER A 192 -3.22 5.97 5.28
CA SER A 192 -4.32 5.55 4.41
C SER A 192 -5.24 4.55 5.12
N VAL A 193 -4.68 3.63 5.92
CA VAL A 193 -5.48 2.71 6.74
C VAL A 193 -6.24 3.49 7.82
N GLU A 194 -5.56 4.35 8.58
CA GLU A 194 -6.17 5.22 9.59
C GLU A 194 -7.33 6.04 9.00
N LEU A 195 -7.14 6.65 7.83
CA LEU A 195 -8.18 7.40 7.12
C LEU A 195 -9.42 6.53 6.81
N LEU A 196 -9.21 5.31 6.33
CA LEU A 196 -10.29 4.40 5.96
C LEU A 196 -11.00 3.81 7.20
N GLU A 197 -10.31 3.66 8.32
CA GLU A 197 -10.88 3.15 9.56
C GLU A 197 -11.64 4.25 10.33
N GLU A 198 -11.11 5.47 10.41
CA GLU A 198 -11.70 6.56 11.16
C GLU A 198 -12.82 7.28 10.39
N HIS A 199 -12.79 7.29 9.04
CA HIS A 199 -13.75 7.98 8.19
C HIS A 199 -14.56 7.00 7.34
N ARG A 200 -15.62 6.47 7.94
CA ARG A 200 -16.49 5.47 7.32
C ARG A 200 -17.08 5.93 5.97
N ASP A 201 -17.43 7.21 5.83
CA ASP A 201 -17.92 7.78 4.57
C ASP A 201 -16.88 7.71 3.44
N VAL A 202 -15.60 7.87 3.78
CA VAL A 202 -14.47 7.72 2.83
C VAL A 202 -14.32 6.24 2.47
N GLN A 203 -14.28 5.37 3.46
CA GLN A 203 -14.15 3.93 3.26
C GLN A 203 -15.29 3.37 2.40
N GLU A 204 -16.56 3.69 2.71
CA GLU A 204 -17.72 3.24 1.94
C GLU A 204 -17.70 3.77 0.50
N ARG A 205 -17.30 5.01 0.27
CA ARG A 205 -17.16 5.59 -1.06
C ARG A 205 -16.15 4.85 -1.92
N TYR A 206 -14.93 4.62 -1.40
CA TYR A 206 -13.89 3.95 -2.18
C TYR A 206 -14.13 2.45 -2.33
N SER A 207 -14.63 1.77 -1.29
CA SER A 207 -14.97 0.36 -1.39
C SER A 207 -16.17 0.08 -2.31
N SER A 208 -17.11 1.03 -2.41
CA SER A 208 -18.19 0.97 -3.40
C SER A 208 -17.70 1.29 -4.82
N GLN A 209 -16.71 2.18 -4.95
CA GLN A 209 -16.12 2.51 -6.24
C GLN A 209 -15.34 1.33 -6.83
N PHE A 210 -14.52 0.66 -6.03
CA PHE A 210 -13.66 -0.42 -6.50
C PHE A 210 -14.41 -1.74 -6.54
N ARG A 211 -15.09 -2.02 -7.66
CA ARG A 211 -15.79 -3.29 -7.88
C ARG A 211 -14.84 -4.47 -7.98
N HIS A 212 -13.63 -4.22 -8.47
CA HIS A 212 -12.60 -5.24 -8.63
C HIS A 212 -11.30 -4.79 -8.01
N VAL A 213 -10.84 -5.52 -7.00
CA VAL A 213 -9.55 -5.30 -6.34
C VAL A 213 -8.66 -6.51 -6.63
N LEU A 214 -7.54 -6.26 -7.31
CA LEU A 214 -6.57 -7.27 -7.72
C LEU A 214 -5.24 -7.04 -7.00
N VAL A 215 -4.59 -8.10 -6.56
CA VAL A 215 -3.28 -8.01 -5.87
C VAL A 215 -2.31 -8.99 -6.50
N ASP A 216 -1.22 -8.48 -7.04
CA ASP A 216 -0.09 -9.28 -7.52
C ASP A 216 0.85 -9.61 -6.37
N GLU A 217 1.42 -10.83 -6.34
CA GLU A 217 2.38 -11.31 -5.33
C GLU A 217 1.86 -11.13 -3.88
N PHE A 218 0.60 -11.53 -3.64
CA PHE A 218 -0.08 -11.32 -2.34
C PHE A 218 0.67 -11.89 -1.14
N GLN A 219 1.48 -12.95 -1.32
CA GLN A 219 2.31 -13.54 -0.26
C GLN A 219 3.32 -12.55 0.35
N ASP A 220 3.65 -11.47 -0.36
CA ASP A 220 4.61 -10.45 0.10
C ASP A 220 3.93 -9.31 0.87
N THR A 221 2.61 -9.36 1.05
CA THR A 221 1.86 -8.32 1.76
C THR A 221 2.15 -8.30 3.26
N ASN A 222 2.43 -7.12 3.79
CA ASN A 222 2.51 -6.90 5.23
C ASN A 222 1.11 -6.64 5.86
N PRO A 223 0.99 -6.63 7.20
CA PRO A 223 -0.30 -6.42 7.87
C PRO A 223 -1.01 -5.12 7.49
N LEU A 224 -0.32 -3.99 7.35
CA LEU A 224 -0.91 -2.71 6.95
C LEU A 224 -1.43 -2.74 5.52
N GLN A 225 -0.69 -3.34 4.59
CA GLN A 225 -1.13 -3.52 3.21
C GLN A 225 -2.38 -4.39 3.14
N LEU A 226 -2.44 -5.46 3.94
CA LEU A 226 -3.61 -6.31 4.04
C LEU A 226 -4.84 -5.55 4.58
N LEU A 227 -4.66 -4.71 5.61
CA LEU A 227 -5.74 -3.86 6.14
C LEU A 227 -6.24 -2.88 5.07
N MET A 228 -5.34 -2.25 4.31
CA MET A 228 -5.70 -1.36 3.20
C MET A 228 -6.52 -2.09 2.12
N VAL A 229 -6.09 -3.29 1.71
CA VAL A 229 -6.81 -4.12 0.75
C VAL A 229 -8.20 -4.46 1.27
N ARG A 230 -8.32 -4.93 2.52
CA ARG A 230 -9.61 -5.27 3.16
C ARG A 230 -10.55 -4.08 3.23
N ALA A 231 -10.06 -2.90 3.63
CA ALA A 231 -10.87 -1.71 3.72
C ALA A 231 -11.41 -1.27 2.34
N LEU A 232 -10.58 -1.34 1.29
CA LEU A 232 -10.94 -0.94 -0.07
C LEU A 232 -11.79 -1.98 -0.82
N SER A 233 -11.84 -3.23 -0.35
CA SER A 233 -12.67 -4.31 -0.93
C SER A 233 -13.90 -4.64 -0.07
N ALA A 234 -14.22 -3.86 0.95
CA ALA A 234 -15.21 -4.21 1.96
C ALA A 234 -16.63 -4.41 1.40
N VAL A 235 -17.01 -3.69 0.35
CA VAL A 235 -18.36 -3.78 -0.25
C VAL A 235 -18.46 -4.94 -1.24
N HIS A 236 -17.48 -5.10 -2.12
CA HIS A 236 -17.56 -6.07 -3.23
C HIS A 236 -16.69 -7.33 -3.01
N GLY A 237 -15.86 -7.34 -1.98
CA GLY A 237 -14.88 -8.40 -1.74
C GLY A 237 -13.65 -8.28 -2.64
N LEU A 238 -12.73 -9.24 -2.49
CA LEU A 238 -11.54 -9.36 -3.34
C LEU A 238 -11.91 -10.09 -4.64
N SER A 239 -11.47 -9.54 -5.78
CA SER A 239 -11.75 -10.16 -7.08
C SER A 239 -10.70 -11.17 -7.49
N LEU A 240 -9.42 -10.87 -7.27
CA LEU A 240 -8.33 -11.74 -7.66
C LEU A 240 -7.13 -11.54 -6.74
N ILE A 241 -6.70 -12.62 -6.09
CA ILE A 241 -5.46 -12.68 -5.33
C ILE A 241 -4.51 -13.61 -6.06
N HIS A 242 -3.31 -13.13 -6.30
CA HIS A 242 -2.28 -13.91 -6.95
C HIS A 242 -1.16 -14.24 -5.96
N ILE A 243 -0.84 -15.52 -5.79
CA ILE A 243 0.23 -16.02 -4.92
C ILE A 243 1.24 -16.79 -5.75
N SER A 244 2.54 -16.49 -5.58
CA SER A 244 3.60 -17.36 -6.03
C SER A 244 3.70 -18.58 -5.11
N GLU A 245 3.94 -19.76 -5.66
CA GLU A 245 4.31 -20.92 -4.84
C GLU A 245 5.59 -20.56 -4.07
N PRO A 246 5.67 -20.91 -2.78
CA PRO A 246 6.91 -20.80 -2.04
C PRO A 246 7.96 -21.64 -2.76
N THR A 247 9.10 -21.03 -3.10
CA THR A 247 10.27 -21.70 -3.64
C THR A 247 10.92 -22.58 -2.60
#